data_6b9dad430e71ed919ed6d72597ee9669
#
_entry.id   6b9dad430e71ed919ed6d72597ee9669
#
_cell.length_a   1.000
_cell.length_b   1.000
_cell.length_c   1.000
_cell.angle_alpha   90.00
_cell.angle_beta   90.00
_cell.angle_gamma   90.00
#
_symmetry.space_group_name_H-M   'P 1'
#
loop_
_entity.id
_entity.type
_entity.pdbx_description
1 polymer ?
#
loop_
_entity_poly.entity_id
_entity_poly.type
_entity_poly.pdbx_seq_one_letter_code
_entity_poly.pdbx_strand_id
1 'polypeptide(L)'
;MHITKKMMLAAAALLGSWAIGAHAADAINLPALGASQQATMSAAQSSKEHLAADAKCTRCHDENESKPILAFFQTPMGVTGDSRTPTCESCHGPSLAHLKGPVNGKMAPPDVMFNKNGPFPQSSASARAAVCLTCHKGTQRTHWAGSPHQVNGLACNSCHKVHAAVDPVRTKGLQQTVCYTCHKDRRADFMKISHHPVPEGKMMCSDCHNPHGSVGPHLMKKATINETCWTCHADKRGPFLWEHEPVVDNCTNCHNPHGSNIAPLLKARPPFLCEECHNGPHDSHTMDGSNVGSPSATPDVSGEGCLNCHIMIHGSNNPAGAFLHR
;
A
#
# COMPACT_ATOMS: atom_id res chain seq x y z
N MET A 1 5.84 -76.50 17.82
CA MET A 1 7.04 -77.15 17.20
C MET A 1 8.11 -76.08 17.24
N HIS A 2 8.86 -76.03 18.33
CA HIS A 2 10.31 -76.27 18.41
C HIS A 2 11.14 -75.19 17.66
N ILE A 3 12.16 -74.54 18.20
CA ILE A 3 13.13 -74.79 19.28
C ILE A 3 13.88 -73.46 19.51
N THR A 4 13.94 -72.90 20.69
CA THR A 4 15.07 -72.60 21.60
C THR A 4 16.48 -72.49 21.02
N LYS A 5 17.22 -71.45 21.46
CA LYS A 5 18.40 -71.41 22.35
C LYS A 5 19.09 -70.06 22.23
N LYS A 6 19.12 -69.30 23.26
CA LYS A 6 20.20 -69.11 24.27
C LYS A 6 21.62 -69.05 23.65
N MET A 7 22.26 -67.88 23.72
CA MET A 7 23.64 -67.81 24.20
C MET A 7 23.87 -66.46 24.91
N MET A 8 24.12 -66.58 26.21
CA MET A 8 24.86 -65.62 27.03
C MET A 8 26.33 -65.68 26.67
N LEU A 9 27.01 -64.56 26.60
CA LEU A 9 28.43 -64.48 27.03
C LEU A 9 28.79 -63.01 27.32
N ALA A 10 29.02 -62.82 28.57
CA ALA A 10 30.19 -62.25 29.24
C ALA A 10 30.48 -60.78 29.06
N ALA A 11 30.20 -60.11 30.16
CA ALA A 11 30.70 -58.81 30.55
C ALA A 11 32.23 -58.78 30.64
N ALA A 12 32.85 -57.77 30.09
CA ALA A 12 34.15 -57.32 30.55
C ALA A 12 34.04 -55.84 30.89
N ALA A 13 34.00 -55.58 32.18
CA ALA A 13 34.07 -54.24 32.75
C ALA A 13 35.53 -53.72 32.54
N LEU A 14 35.62 -52.71 31.68
CA LEU A 14 36.80 -51.84 31.66
C LEU A 14 36.38 -50.51 32.29
N LEU A 15 36.67 -50.43 33.61
CA LEU A 15 36.71 -49.18 34.35
C LEU A 15 37.93 -48.37 33.87
N GLY A 16 37.71 -47.59 32.83
CA GLY A 16 38.58 -46.50 32.44
C GLY A 16 38.31 -45.30 33.35
N SER A 17 39.23 -45.09 34.33
CA SER A 17 39.26 -43.84 35.07
C SER A 17 39.48 -42.65 34.15
N TRP A 18 38.41 -41.98 33.83
CA TRP A 18 38.51 -40.65 33.20
C TRP A 18 38.85 -39.67 34.33
N ALA A 19 40.11 -39.27 34.39
CA ALA A 19 40.52 -38.08 35.12
C ALA A 19 39.79 -36.88 34.49
N ILE A 20 38.81 -36.35 35.21
CA ILE A 20 38.22 -35.05 34.91
C ILE A 20 39.29 -34.02 35.17
N GLY A 21 40.07 -33.71 34.15
CA GLY A 21 40.90 -32.51 34.16
C GLY A 21 39.94 -31.32 34.30
N ALA A 22 39.98 -30.66 35.44
CA ALA A 22 39.43 -29.35 35.61
C ALA A 22 40.17 -28.42 34.64
N HIS A 23 39.65 -28.32 33.42
CA HIS A 23 40.02 -27.21 32.57
C HIS A 23 39.43 -25.98 33.27
N ALA A 24 40.32 -25.12 33.73
CA ALA A 24 39.97 -23.77 34.10
C ALA A 24 39.09 -23.23 32.95
N ALA A 25 37.87 -22.89 33.29
CA ALA A 25 37.01 -22.17 32.36
C ALA A 25 37.78 -20.89 32.02
N ASP A 26 38.43 -20.87 30.86
CA ASP A 26 38.84 -19.63 30.26
C ASP A 26 37.57 -18.79 30.23
N ALA A 27 37.59 -17.74 31.03
CA ALA A 27 36.52 -16.76 31.06
C ALA A 27 36.32 -16.33 29.60
N ILE A 28 35.27 -16.83 28.98
CA ILE A 28 34.81 -16.29 27.70
C ILE A 28 34.61 -14.81 27.98
N ASN A 29 35.58 -14.03 27.53
CA ASN A 29 35.49 -12.59 27.57
C ASN A 29 34.38 -12.22 26.60
N LEU A 30 33.15 -12.30 27.10
CA LEU A 30 31.99 -11.81 26.39
C LEU A 30 32.25 -10.32 26.13
N PRO A 31 32.42 -9.88 24.87
CA PRO A 31 32.59 -8.47 24.62
C PRO A 31 31.35 -7.79 25.16
N ALA A 32 31.59 -7.13 26.26
CA ALA A 32 30.80 -6.09 26.87
C ALA A 32 29.27 -6.19 26.66
N LEU A 33 28.61 -6.80 27.62
CA LEU A 33 27.26 -6.38 28.01
C LEU A 33 27.17 -4.85 28.14
N GLY A 34 28.27 -4.14 28.27
CA GLY A 34 28.36 -2.68 28.24
C GLY A 34 27.79 -1.98 26.99
N ALA A 35 27.91 -2.58 25.83
CA ALA A 35 27.37 -1.93 24.63
C ALA A 35 25.83 -1.97 24.59
N SER A 36 25.20 -3.05 25.05
CA SER A 36 23.74 -3.12 25.17
C SER A 36 23.21 -2.29 26.34
N GLN A 37 23.95 -2.24 27.45
CA GLN A 37 23.62 -1.38 28.58
C GLN A 37 23.83 0.10 28.26
N GLN A 38 24.89 0.46 27.54
CA GLN A 38 25.08 1.81 27.04
C GLN A 38 24.00 2.21 26.03
N ALA A 39 23.58 1.31 25.14
CA ALA A 39 22.49 1.56 24.20
C ALA A 39 21.15 1.75 24.93
N THR A 40 20.84 0.95 25.95
CA THR A 40 19.62 1.10 26.76
C THR A 40 19.66 2.33 27.65
N MET A 41 20.81 2.68 28.21
CA MET A 41 20.95 3.92 28.98
C MET A 41 20.84 5.15 28.08
N SER A 42 21.42 5.15 26.88
CA SER A 42 21.27 6.24 25.92
C SER A 42 19.84 6.39 25.42
N ALA A 43 19.11 5.29 25.20
CA ALA A 43 17.70 5.32 24.85
C ALA A 43 16.83 5.86 25.97
N ALA A 44 17.07 5.47 27.22
CA ALA A 44 16.35 5.98 28.39
C ALA A 44 16.64 7.47 28.63
N GLN A 45 17.87 7.90 28.41
CA GLN A 45 18.25 9.32 28.50
C GLN A 45 17.59 10.13 27.38
N SER A 46 17.62 9.63 26.15
CA SER A 46 16.95 10.24 25.01
C SER A 46 15.44 10.35 25.26
N SER A 47 14.80 9.33 25.83
CA SER A 47 13.38 9.37 26.20
C SER A 47 13.08 10.44 27.23
N LYS A 48 13.91 10.60 28.26
CA LYS A 48 13.75 11.67 29.25
C LYS A 48 13.91 13.07 28.65
N GLU A 49 14.87 13.25 27.76
CA GLU A 49 15.10 14.51 27.05
C GLU A 49 13.92 14.86 26.15
N HIS A 50 13.34 13.88 25.44
CA HIS A 50 12.14 14.08 24.61
C HIS A 50 10.92 14.46 25.46
N LEU A 51 10.66 13.76 26.56
CA LEU A 51 9.57 14.10 27.48
C LEU A 51 9.75 15.49 28.10
N ALA A 52 10.99 15.86 28.46
CA ALA A 52 11.29 17.18 28.98
C ALA A 52 11.11 18.27 27.89
N ALA A 53 11.46 17.98 26.66
CA ALA A 53 11.23 18.87 25.53
C ALA A 53 9.74 19.08 25.27
N ASP A 54 8.95 18.03 25.31
CA ASP A 54 7.50 18.06 25.09
C ASP A 54 6.73 18.68 26.27
N ALA A 55 7.27 18.63 27.49
CA ALA A 55 6.66 19.21 28.68
C ALA A 55 6.42 20.72 28.58
N LYS A 56 7.19 21.43 27.75
CA LYS A 56 6.95 22.86 27.46
C LYS A 56 5.59 23.07 26.79
N CYS A 57 5.14 22.14 25.99
CA CYS A 57 3.91 22.20 25.22
C CYS A 57 2.74 21.61 26.02
N THR A 58 2.95 20.45 26.64
CA THR A 58 1.92 19.70 27.37
C THR A 58 1.49 20.34 28.69
N ARG A 59 2.17 21.40 29.15
CA ARG A 59 1.68 22.25 30.26
C ARG A 59 0.38 22.98 29.94
N CYS A 60 0.12 23.27 28.67
CA CYS A 60 -1.05 24.00 28.22
C CYS A 60 -1.92 23.18 27.26
N HIS A 61 -1.30 22.25 26.53
CA HIS A 61 -1.97 21.36 25.59
C HIS A 61 -2.15 19.98 26.21
N ASP A 62 -3.39 19.61 26.50
CA ASP A 62 -3.76 18.37 27.20
C ASP A 62 -4.88 17.59 26.44
N GLU A 63 -5.44 16.58 27.11
CA GLU A 63 -6.52 15.76 26.57
C GLU A 63 -7.87 16.48 26.46
N ASN A 64 -8.04 17.65 27.08
CA ASN A 64 -9.29 18.42 27.02
C ASN A 64 -9.37 19.29 25.76
N GLU A 65 -8.31 19.32 24.97
CA GLU A 65 -8.30 19.98 23.67
C GLU A 65 -9.34 19.36 22.72
N SER A 66 -9.91 20.19 21.85
CA SER A 66 -10.84 19.73 20.80
C SER A 66 -10.22 18.71 19.83
N LYS A 67 -8.90 18.54 19.86
CA LYS A 67 -8.14 17.55 19.15
C LYS A 67 -7.29 16.75 20.12
N PRO A 68 -7.29 15.42 20.01
CA PRO A 68 -6.59 14.55 20.94
C PRO A 68 -5.08 14.58 20.68
N ILE A 69 -4.40 15.68 21.03
CA ILE A 69 -2.97 15.86 20.73
C ILE A 69 -2.10 14.79 21.38
N LEU A 70 -2.48 14.33 22.58
CA LEU A 70 -1.76 13.28 23.32
C LEU A 70 -1.90 11.90 22.65
N ALA A 71 -2.87 11.71 21.75
CA ALA A 71 -2.96 10.50 20.95
C ALA A 71 -1.73 10.28 20.06
N PHE A 72 -0.91 11.31 19.84
CA PHE A 72 0.41 11.18 19.23
C PHE A 72 1.27 10.10 19.92
N PHE A 73 1.28 10.05 21.25
CA PHE A 73 2.05 9.08 22.03
C PHE A 73 1.53 7.64 21.91
N GLN A 74 0.38 7.43 21.29
CA GLN A 74 -0.15 6.10 20.96
C GLN A 74 0.25 5.63 19.55
N THR A 75 0.93 6.48 18.80
CA THR A 75 1.36 6.17 17.42
C THR A 75 2.79 5.64 17.39
N PRO A 76 3.19 4.90 16.36
CA PRO A 76 4.60 4.51 16.18
C PRO A 76 5.58 5.67 16.11
N MET A 77 5.11 6.88 15.74
CA MET A 77 5.93 8.10 15.75
C MET A 77 6.14 8.65 17.14
N GLY A 78 5.18 8.50 18.02
CA GLY A 78 5.20 9.04 19.38
C GLY A 78 5.78 8.08 20.42
N VAL A 79 6.22 6.90 20.03
CA VAL A 79 6.89 5.98 20.97
C VAL A 79 8.23 6.56 21.37
N THR A 80 8.36 6.93 22.64
CA THR A 80 9.56 7.56 23.22
C THR A 80 10.63 6.53 23.56
N GLY A 81 11.02 5.72 22.60
CA GLY A 81 11.94 4.61 22.79
C GLY A 81 13.33 4.81 22.20
N ASP A 82 13.48 5.77 21.28
CA ASP A 82 14.75 6.01 20.61
C ASP A 82 14.89 7.48 20.15
N SER A 83 16.12 7.88 19.82
CA SER A 83 16.46 9.27 19.42
C SER A 83 15.82 9.74 18.10
N ARG A 84 15.17 8.85 17.35
CA ARG A 84 14.47 9.18 16.10
C ARG A 84 13.02 9.61 16.34
N THR A 85 12.50 9.43 17.56
CA THR A 85 11.15 9.85 17.93
C THR A 85 11.08 11.39 17.87
N PRO A 86 10.20 11.98 17.05
CA PRO A 86 10.07 13.42 16.98
C PRO A 86 9.40 13.98 18.24
N THR A 87 9.81 15.18 18.64
CA THR A 87 9.14 15.98 19.67
C THR A 87 8.06 16.88 19.04
N CYS A 88 7.26 17.54 19.87
CA CYS A 88 6.31 18.56 19.41
C CYS A 88 7.04 19.63 18.56
N GLU A 89 8.22 20.07 19.02
CA GLU A 89 9.03 21.07 18.31
C GLU A 89 9.53 20.59 16.95
N SER A 90 9.76 19.28 16.78
CA SER A 90 10.19 18.71 15.50
C SER A 90 9.19 18.97 14.37
N CYS A 91 7.91 19.12 14.73
CA CYS A 91 6.83 19.35 13.78
C CYS A 91 6.35 20.81 13.78
N HIS A 92 6.20 21.41 14.96
CA HIS A 92 5.63 22.74 15.12
C HIS A 92 6.67 23.86 15.18
N GLY A 93 7.97 23.51 15.16
CA GLY A 93 9.07 24.42 15.39
C GLY A 93 9.23 24.78 16.87
N PRO A 94 10.29 25.48 17.25
CA PRO A 94 10.55 25.91 18.64
C PRO A 94 9.50 26.86 19.20
N SER A 95 8.75 27.53 18.33
CA SER A 95 7.56 28.35 18.65
C SER A 95 7.77 29.32 19.81
N LEU A 96 8.95 29.97 19.90
CA LEU A 96 9.36 30.81 21.03
C LEU A 96 8.41 31.96 21.30
N ALA A 97 7.83 32.55 20.25
CA ALA A 97 6.86 33.64 20.40
C ALA A 97 5.55 33.11 21.03
N HIS A 98 5.12 31.91 20.64
CA HIS A 98 3.95 31.26 21.23
C HIS A 98 4.16 30.90 22.69
N LEU A 99 5.33 30.37 23.04
CA LEU A 99 5.68 30.00 24.42
C LEU A 99 5.78 31.15 25.39
N LYS A 100 5.98 32.39 24.90
CA LYS A 100 5.98 33.61 25.77
C LYS A 100 4.58 33.94 26.29
N GLY A 101 3.56 33.32 25.75
CA GLY A 101 2.18 33.64 26.12
C GLY A 101 1.61 34.84 25.37
N PRO A 102 0.38 35.26 25.72
CA PRO A 102 -0.28 36.36 25.03
C PRO A 102 0.39 37.70 25.30
N VAL A 103 0.58 38.49 24.25
CA VAL A 103 1.02 39.90 24.32
C VAL A 103 -0.17 40.78 23.92
N ASN A 104 -0.56 41.68 24.78
CA ASN A 104 -1.77 42.51 24.60
C ASN A 104 -3.04 41.66 24.29
N GLY A 105 -3.20 40.57 25.03
CA GLY A 105 -4.34 39.65 24.88
C GLY A 105 -4.33 38.78 23.60
N LYS A 106 -3.29 38.86 22.77
CA LYS A 106 -3.15 38.07 21.53
C LYS A 106 -2.02 37.05 21.66
N MET A 107 -2.35 35.78 21.43
CA MET A 107 -1.38 34.70 21.36
C MET A 107 -0.70 34.72 20.00
N ALA A 108 0.62 34.53 19.95
CA ALA A 108 1.33 34.30 18.71
C ALA A 108 1.06 32.88 18.21
N PRO A 109 1.03 32.64 16.88
CA PRO A 109 0.93 31.27 16.35
C PRO A 109 2.21 30.45 16.61
N PRO A 110 2.14 29.12 16.63
CA PRO A 110 3.33 28.29 16.50
C PRO A 110 4.00 28.52 15.14
N ASP A 111 5.29 28.18 15.02
CA ASP A 111 6.06 28.44 13.80
C ASP A 111 5.47 27.69 12.58
N VAL A 112 4.95 26.46 12.78
CA VAL A 112 4.26 25.69 11.75
C VAL A 112 2.86 25.30 12.22
N MET A 113 1.86 25.84 11.52
CA MET A 113 0.45 25.61 11.80
C MET A 113 -0.16 24.62 10.79
N PHE A 114 -0.62 23.48 11.28
CA PHE A 114 -1.18 22.41 10.44
C PHE A 114 -2.71 22.49 10.31
N ASN A 115 -3.39 23.14 11.23
CA ASN A 115 -4.84 23.18 11.26
C ASN A 115 -5.40 24.25 10.32
N LYS A 116 -6.34 23.86 9.45
CA LYS A 116 -7.03 24.81 8.56
C LYS A 116 -8.08 25.66 9.30
N ASN A 117 -8.72 25.08 10.29
CA ASN A 117 -9.84 25.70 11.02
C ASN A 117 -9.47 26.11 12.43
N GLY A 118 -8.19 26.36 12.70
CA GLY A 118 -7.69 26.84 13.98
C GLY A 118 -7.80 28.36 14.12
N PRO A 119 -7.41 28.90 15.29
CA PRO A 119 -7.42 30.33 15.54
C PRO A 119 -6.35 31.10 14.75
N PHE A 120 -5.41 30.40 14.13
CA PHE A 120 -4.31 30.98 13.37
C PHE A 120 -4.35 30.53 11.91
N PRO A 121 -3.81 31.34 10.98
CA PRO A 121 -3.66 30.94 9.58
C PRO A 121 -2.84 29.66 9.44
N GLN A 122 -3.30 28.75 8.60
CA GLN A 122 -2.57 27.54 8.28
C GLN A 122 -1.28 27.91 7.53
N SER A 123 -0.16 27.29 7.88
CA SER A 123 1.10 27.40 7.14
C SER A 123 0.95 26.84 5.72
N SER A 124 1.78 27.31 4.78
CA SER A 124 1.76 26.83 3.39
C SER A 124 1.91 25.31 3.32
N ALA A 125 1.38 24.71 2.25
CA ALA A 125 1.50 23.26 2.05
C ALA A 125 2.97 22.82 1.98
N SER A 126 3.82 23.63 1.35
CA SER A 126 5.26 23.38 1.27
C SER A 126 5.93 23.39 2.65
N ALA A 127 5.63 24.37 3.49
CA ALA A 127 6.17 24.43 4.84
C ALA A 127 5.73 23.23 5.69
N ARG A 128 4.45 22.87 5.63
CA ARG A 128 3.92 21.70 6.35
C ARG A 128 4.50 20.39 5.87
N ALA A 129 4.74 20.24 4.55
CA ALA A 129 5.36 19.05 3.97
C ALA A 129 6.85 18.98 4.30
N ALA A 130 7.56 20.11 4.27
CA ALA A 130 9.00 20.19 4.55
C ALA A 130 9.34 19.58 5.90
N VAL A 131 8.54 19.84 6.91
CA VAL A 131 8.72 19.26 8.26
C VAL A 131 8.76 17.72 8.22
N CYS A 132 7.80 17.10 7.55
CA CYS A 132 7.73 15.64 7.46
C CYS A 132 8.91 15.09 6.63
N LEU A 133 9.29 15.81 5.59
CA LEU A 133 10.37 15.43 4.67
C LEU A 133 11.77 15.55 5.30
N THR A 134 11.93 16.14 6.48
CA THR A 134 13.22 16.07 7.20
C THR A 134 13.64 14.63 7.47
N CYS A 135 12.67 13.76 7.79
CA CYS A 135 12.88 12.35 8.09
C CYS A 135 12.32 11.41 7.01
N HIS A 136 11.18 11.74 6.40
CA HIS A 136 10.46 10.87 5.47
C HIS A 136 10.83 11.12 4.00
N LYS A 137 12.10 10.92 3.60
CA LYS A 137 12.63 11.23 2.24
C LYS A 137 12.60 10.04 1.27
N GLY A 138 12.61 8.82 1.76
CA GLY A 138 12.90 7.64 0.94
C GLY A 138 11.69 6.78 0.58
N THR A 139 11.97 5.68 -0.13
CA THR A 139 11.01 4.65 -0.52
C THR A 139 9.84 5.21 -1.35
N GLN A 140 8.61 4.94 -0.95
CA GLN A 140 7.41 5.35 -1.67
C GLN A 140 7.22 6.88 -1.79
N ARG A 141 8.02 7.69 -1.09
CA ARG A 141 7.93 9.16 -1.08
C ARG A 141 8.97 9.85 -1.96
N THR A 142 9.85 9.07 -2.61
CA THR A 142 10.93 9.59 -3.47
C THR A 142 10.40 10.54 -4.55
N HIS A 143 9.22 10.28 -5.07
CA HIS A 143 8.59 11.08 -6.13
C HIS A 143 7.55 12.08 -5.61
N TRP A 144 7.60 12.45 -4.32
CA TRP A 144 6.67 13.44 -3.76
C TRP A 144 6.80 14.79 -4.44
N ALA A 145 8.03 15.28 -4.58
CA ALA A 145 8.28 16.53 -5.29
C ALA A 145 7.88 16.40 -6.76
N GLY A 146 7.02 17.29 -7.21
CA GLY A 146 6.45 17.27 -8.55
C GLY A 146 5.27 16.31 -8.73
N SER A 147 4.87 15.56 -7.69
CA SER A 147 3.69 14.69 -7.79
C SER A 147 2.40 15.50 -7.96
N PRO A 148 1.37 14.93 -8.61
CA PRO A 148 0.08 15.60 -8.77
C PRO A 148 -0.52 16.10 -7.46
N HIS A 149 -0.38 15.36 -6.37
CA HIS A 149 -0.87 15.80 -5.06
C HIS A 149 -0.10 17.01 -4.52
N GLN A 150 1.23 17.00 -4.66
CA GLN A 150 2.06 18.11 -4.20
C GLN A 150 1.81 19.39 -5.00
N VAL A 151 1.75 19.31 -6.34
CA VAL A 151 1.52 20.50 -7.20
C VAL A 151 0.11 21.06 -7.04
N ASN A 152 -0.86 20.25 -6.62
CA ASN A 152 -2.19 20.70 -6.24
C ASN A 152 -2.30 21.23 -4.79
N GLY A 153 -1.19 21.52 -4.14
CA GLY A 153 -1.16 22.18 -2.84
C GLY A 153 -1.51 21.28 -1.66
N LEU A 154 -1.41 19.96 -1.81
CA LEU A 154 -1.58 19.04 -0.69
C LEU A 154 -0.27 18.90 0.09
N ALA A 155 -0.41 18.64 1.39
CA ALA A 155 0.68 18.31 2.29
C ALA A 155 0.40 16.97 2.96
N CYS A 156 1.40 16.39 3.63
CA CYS A 156 1.28 15.08 4.26
C CYS A 156 0.06 15.00 5.20
N ASN A 157 -0.18 16.05 5.99
CA ASN A 157 -1.31 16.16 6.92
C ASN A 157 -2.68 16.35 6.23
N SER A 158 -2.73 16.53 4.91
CA SER A 158 -3.99 16.53 4.18
C SER A 158 -4.65 15.14 4.18
N CYS A 159 -3.82 14.09 4.25
CA CYS A 159 -4.27 12.70 4.28
C CYS A 159 -3.95 12.03 5.62
N HIS A 160 -2.74 12.25 6.16
CA HIS A 160 -2.28 11.63 7.39
C HIS A 160 -2.76 12.36 8.65
N LYS A 161 -3.14 11.60 9.66
CA LYS A 161 -3.57 12.11 10.98
C LYS A 161 -2.53 11.73 12.03
N VAL A 162 -1.68 12.70 12.40
CA VAL A 162 -0.59 12.48 13.35
C VAL A 162 -1.10 12.46 14.80
N HIS A 163 -2.07 13.32 15.12
CA HIS A 163 -2.72 13.37 16.43
C HIS A 163 -3.95 12.45 16.49
N ALA A 164 -3.78 11.20 16.05
CA ALA A 164 -4.82 10.19 16.14
C ALA A 164 -4.16 8.83 16.39
N ALA A 165 -4.68 8.06 17.31
CA ALA A 165 -4.18 6.71 17.62
C ALA A 165 -4.19 5.80 16.37
N VAL A 166 -5.15 6.04 15.48
CA VAL A 166 -5.28 5.34 14.20
C VAL A 166 -5.24 6.35 13.06
N ASP A 167 -4.33 6.18 12.13
CA ASP A 167 -4.28 6.98 10.90
C ASP A 167 -5.15 6.32 9.82
N PRO A 168 -6.32 6.91 9.48
CA PRO A 168 -7.27 6.28 8.56
C PRO A 168 -6.68 5.97 7.18
N VAL A 169 -5.78 6.83 6.66
CA VAL A 169 -5.20 6.62 5.32
C VAL A 169 -4.25 5.42 5.28
N ARG A 170 -3.76 4.96 6.42
CA ARG A 170 -2.91 3.77 6.56
C ARG A 170 -3.69 2.52 6.96
N THR A 171 -4.95 2.66 7.27
CA THR A 171 -5.78 1.58 7.82
C THR A 171 -6.62 0.97 6.71
N LYS A 172 -6.45 -0.33 6.52
CA LYS A 172 -7.27 -1.12 5.59
C LYS A 172 -8.74 -1.01 5.98
N GLY A 173 -9.59 -0.76 5.00
CA GLY A 173 -11.02 -0.51 5.25
C GLY A 173 -11.38 0.95 5.58
N LEU A 174 -10.41 1.81 5.93
CA LEU A 174 -10.65 3.24 6.17
C LEU A 174 -10.00 4.14 5.12
N GLN A 175 -8.96 3.67 4.43
CA GLN A 175 -8.19 4.48 3.49
C GLN A 175 -9.06 5.13 2.43
N GLN A 176 -10.00 4.39 1.85
CA GLN A 176 -10.88 4.88 0.81
C GLN A 176 -11.71 6.08 1.27
N THR A 177 -12.10 6.15 2.54
CA THR A 177 -12.88 7.29 3.06
C THR A 177 -12.09 8.59 2.98
N VAL A 178 -10.77 8.53 3.18
CA VAL A 178 -9.88 9.69 3.04
C VAL A 178 -9.75 10.08 1.57
N CYS A 179 -9.54 9.12 0.68
CA CYS A 179 -9.40 9.38 -0.76
C CYS A 179 -10.69 9.96 -1.36
N TYR A 180 -11.84 9.43 -0.98
CA TYR A 180 -13.15 9.84 -1.50
C TYR A 180 -13.57 11.26 -1.11
N THR A 181 -12.88 11.92 -0.17
CA THR A 181 -13.16 13.32 0.14
C THR A 181 -12.94 14.23 -1.09
N CYS A 182 -12.00 13.83 -1.96
CA CYS A 182 -11.69 14.54 -3.21
C CYS A 182 -12.06 13.71 -4.46
N HIS A 183 -11.76 12.39 -4.46
CA HIS A 183 -12.01 11.48 -5.58
C HIS A 183 -13.44 10.91 -5.57
N LYS A 184 -14.43 11.81 -5.70
CA LYS A 184 -15.87 11.45 -5.60
C LYS A 184 -16.33 10.57 -6.77
N ASP A 185 -15.76 10.79 -7.95
CA ASP A 185 -16.00 10.00 -9.15
C ASP A 185 -15.57 8.54 -8.96
N ARG A 186 -14.40 8.33 -8.35
CA ARG A 186 -13.93 6.98 -8.02
C ARG A 186 -14.82 6.31 -6.96
N ARG A 187 -15.34 7.08 -6.00
CA ARG A 187 -16.35 6.56 -5.08
C ARG A 187 -17.60 6.06 -5.83
N ALA A 188 -18.07 6.83 -6.80
CA ALA A 188 -19.22 6.42 -7.60
C ALA A 188 -18.94 5.17 -8.45
N ASP A 189 -17.72 5.05 -9.01
CA ASP A 189 -17.32 3.86 -9.75
C ASP A 189 -17.33 2.61 -8.87
N PHE A 190 -16.79 2.67 -7.66
CA PHE A 190 -16.78 1.55 -6.73
C PHE A 190 -18.16 1.14 -6.18
N MET A 191 -19.23 1.91 -6.47
CA MET A 191 -20.62 1.54 -6.16
C MET A 191 -21.29 0.74 -7.28
N LYS A 192 -20.62 0.55 -8.43
CA LYS A 192 -21.14 -0.26 -9.53
C LYS A 192 -21.10 -1.75 -9.17
N ILE A 193 -21.87 -2.56 -9.88
CA ILE A 193 -22.09 -3.98 -9.58
C ILE A 193 -20.79 -4.78 -9.59
N SER A 194 -19.92 -4.51 -10.55
CA SER A 194 -18.62 -5.16 -10.70
C SER A 194 -17.51 -4.18 -10.32
N HIS A 195 -16.78 -4.45 -9.26
CA HIS A 195 -15.68 -3.61 -8.78
C HIS A 195 -14.66 -4.44 -8.00
N HIS A 196 -13.45 -3.91 -7.85
CA HIS A 196 -12.51 -4.49 -6.89
C HIS A 196 -12.98 -4.23 -5.45
N PRO A 197 -12.74 -5.15 -4.49
CA PRO A 197 -13.34 -5.11 -3.16
C PRO A 197 -12.68 -4.07 -2.23
N VAL A 198 -12.63 -2.82 -2.70
CA VAL A 198 -12.16 -1.66 -1.92
C VAL A 198 -13.19 -1.21 -0.90
N PRO A 199 -14.51 -1.09 -1.27
CA PRO A 199 -15.55 -0.77 -0.29
C PRO A 199 -15.65 -1.79 0.84
N GLU A 200 -15.41 -3.07 0.55
CA GLU A 200 -15.44 -4.17 1.51
C GLU A 200 -14.18 -4.24 2.39
N GLY A 201 -13.25 -3.31 2.22
CA GLY A 201 -12.02 -3.25 2.99
C GLY A 201 -11.04 -4.40 2.73
N LYS A 202 -11.20 -5.15 1.63
CA LYS A 202 -10.27 -6.22 1.25
C LYS A 202 -9.08 -5.71 0.45
N MET A 203 -9.25 -4.57 -0.23
CA MET A 203 -8.22 -3.86 -0.97
C MET A 203 -8.17 -2.39 -0.56
N MET A 204 -7.04 -1.76 -0.82
CA MET A 204 -6.82 -0.32 -0.62
C MET A 204 -6.50 0.35 -1.96
N CYS A 205 -6.81 1.64 -2.08
CA CYS A 205 -6.40 2.43 -3.25
C CYS A 205 -4.87 2.36 -3.45
N SER A 206 -4.14 2.32 -2.34
CA SER A 206 -2.68 2.21 -2.33
C SER A 206 -2.16 0.82 -2.68
N ASP A 207 -2.98 -0.19 -2.94
CA ASP A 207 -2.50 -1.47 -3.49
C ASP A 207 -2.08 -1.32 -4.95
N CYS A 208 -2.74 -0.44 -5.70
CA CYS A 208 -2.44 -0.12 -7.09
C CYS A 208 -1.70 1.21 -7.25
N HIS A 209 -2.04 2.23 -6.47
CA HIS A 209 -1.52 3.59 -6.60
C HIS A 209 -0.48 3.93 -5.53
N ASN A 210 0.51 4.77 -5.89
CA ASN A 210 1.35 5.45 -4.93
C ASN A 210 0.99 6.94 -4.87
N PRO A 211 0.17 7.38 -3.89
CA PRO A 211 -0.29 8.76 -3.79
C PRO A 211 0.83 9.77 -3.55
N HIS A 212 2.02 9.32 -3.19
CA HIS A 212 3.20 10.17 -2.99
C HIS A 212 3.96 10.48 -4.28
N GLY A 213 3.51 9.93 -5.42
CA GLY A 213 4.20 10.03 -6.70
C GLY A 213 4.83 8.71 -7.15
N SER A 214 4.86 8.49 -8.43
CA SER A 214 5.46 7.32 -9.06
C SER A 214 5.89 7.64 -10.48
N VAL A 215 6.66 6.75 -11.08
CA VAL A 215 7.05 6.82 -12.50
C VAL A 215 5.94 6.31 -13.42
N GLY A 216 5.03 5.51 -12.89
CA GLY A 216 3.92 4.94 -13.65
C GLY A 216 2.79 5.96 -13.92
N PRO A 217 1.99 5.74 -14.97
CA PRO A 217 0.87 6.58 -15.29
C PRO A 217 -0.17 6.57 -14.15
N HIS A 218 -0.90 7.69 -13.96
CA HIS A 218 -1.95 7.79 -12.94
C HIS A 218 -1.49 7.39 -11.52
N LEU A 219 -0.22 7.62 -11.19
CA LEU A 219 0.38 7.22 -9.91
C LEU A 219 0.38 5.70 -9.67
N MET A 220 0.43 4.89 -10.71
CA MET A 220 0.53 3.44 -10.55
C MET A 220 1.85 3.06 -9.87
N LYS A 221 1.82 2.03 -9.00
CA LYS A 221 3.01 1.56 -8.27
C LYS A 221 4.12 1.04 -9.16
N LYS A 222 3.76 0.48 -10.32
CA LYS A 222 4.71 -0.05 -11.31
C LYS A 222 4.81 0.90 -12.49
N ALA A 223 5.78 0.65 -13.37
CA ALA A 223 6.04 1.49 -14.53
C ALA A 223 4.86 1.48 -15.52
N THR A 224 4.17 0.34 -15.63
CA THR A 224 2.99 0.20 -16.48
C THR A 224 1.76 -0.21 -15.69
N ILE A 225 0.58 -0.02 -16.32
CA ILE A 225 -0.70 -0.48 -15.77
C ILE A 225 -0.68 -2.01 -15.66
N ASN A 226 -0.27 -2.69 -16.72
CA ASN A 226 -0.22 -4.15 -16.78
C ASN A 226 0.66 -4.76 -15.68
N GLU A 227 1.84 -4.20 -15.46
CA GLU A 227 2.72 -4.67 -14.36
C GLU A 227 2.05 -4.53 -12.99
N THR A 228 1.24 -3.49 -12.79
CA THR A 228 0.50 -3.34 -11.54
C THR A 228 -0.60 -4.40 -11.44
N CYS A 229 -1.35 -4.65 -12.51
CA CYS A 229 -2.40 -5.68 -12.53
C CYS A 229 -1.82 -7.08 -12.28
N TRP A 230 -0.70 -7.40 -12.91
CA TRP A 230 -0.03 -8.70 -12.77
C TRP A 230 0.50 -9.00 -11.37
N THR A 231 0.58 -8.03 -10.48
CA THR A 231 0.95 -8.32 -9.08
C THR A 231 -0.05 -9.25 -8.39
N CYS A 232 -1.30 -9.27 -8.87
CA CYS A 232 -2.36 -10.15 -8.37
C CYS A 232 -2.89 -11.08 -9.47
N HIS A 233 -2.96 -10.61 -10.71
CA HIS A 233 -3.44 -11.35 -11.88
C HIS A 233 -2.27 -11.95 -12.68
N ALA A 234 -1.40 -12.70 -12.00
CA ALA A 234 -0.18 -13.27 -12.60
C ALA A 234 -0.48 -14.25 -13.74
N ASP A 235 -1.64 -14.92 -13.70
CA ASP A 235 -2.12 -15.84 -14.71
C ASP A 235 -2.42 -15.16 -16.08
N LYS A 236 -2.56 -13.84 -16.10
CA LYS A 236 -2.79 -13.04 -17.31
C LYS A 236 -1.51 -12.43 -17.88
N ARG A 237 -0.36 -12.71 -17.27
CA ARG A 237 0.92 -12.11 -17.67
C ARG A 237 1.53 -12.75 -18.91
N GLY A 238 1.35 -14.04 -19.10
CA GLY A 238 2.09 -14.79 -20.09
C GLY A 238 3.54 -15.12 -19.65
N PRO A 239 4.47 -15.35 -20.56
CA PRO A 239 4.28 -15.28 -22.02
C PRO A 239 3.33 -16.36 -22.55
N PHE A 240 2.57 -16.00 -23.58
CA PHE A 240 1.71 -16.92 -24.29
C PHE A 240 2.28 -17.21 -25.68
N LEU A 241 2.01 -18.40 -26.22
CA LEU A 241 2.36 -18.72 -27.59
C LEU A 241 1.61 -17.84 -28.59
N TRP A 242 0.35 -17.56 -28.26
CA TRP A 242 -0.54 -16.68 -29.02
C TRP A 242 -1.02 -15.58 -28.10
N GLU A 243 -0.48 -14.40 -28.30
CA GLU A 243 -0.83 -13.20 -27.54
C GLU A 243 -1.97 -12.45 -28.21
N HIS A 244 -2.73 -11.70 -27.43
CA HIS A 244 -3.74 -10.77 -27.90
C HIS A 244 -3.21 -9.36 -27.67
N GLU A 245 -2.88 -8.66 -28.74
CA GLU A 245 -2.17 -7.38 -28.71
C GLU A 245 -2.77 -6.34 -27.73
N PRO A 246 -4.11 -6.12 -27.70
CA PRO A 246 -4.70 -5.16 -26.76
C PRO A 246 -4.51 -5.53 -25.29
N VAL A 247 -4.34 -6.84 -24.98
CA VAL A 247 -4.07 -7.32 -23.62
C VAL A 247 -2.61 -7.07 -23.24
N VAL A 248 -1.69 -7.30 -24.20
CA VAL A 248 -0.27 -7.01 -24.01
C VAL A 248 -0.05 -5.51 -23.81
N ASP A 249 -0.76 -4.69 -24.57
CA ASP A 249 -0.67 -3.23 -24.51
C ASP A 249 -1.21 -2.71 -23.16
N ASN A 250 -2.49 -2.92 -22.86
CA ASN A 250 -3.10 -2.33 -21.67
C ASN A 250 -4.39 -3.04 -21.23
N CYS A 251 -4.42 -3.56 -20.01
CA CYS A 251 -5.61 -4.20 -19.42
C CYS A 251 -6.83 -3.25 -19.44
N THR A 252 -6.60 -1.93 -19.33
CA THR A 252 -7.69 -0.96 -19.35
C THR A 252 -8.24 -0.67 -20.75
N ASN A 253 -7.75 -1.31 -21.80
CA ASN A 253 -8.43 -1.29 -23.10
C ASN A 253 -9.84 -1.90 -22.96
N CYS A 254 -9.98 -2.98 -22.21
CA CYS A 254 -11.22 -3.70 -22.00
C CYS A 254 -11.86 -3.52 -20.62
N HIS A 255 -11.04 -3.30 -19.58
CA HIS A 255 -11.50 -3.28 -18.19
C HIS A 255 -11.51 -1.85 -17.59
N ASN A 256 -12.50 -1.59 -16.74
CA ASN A 256 -12.52 -0.43 -15.85
C ASN A 256 -12.26 -0.88 -14.40
N PRO A 257 -11.02 -0.76 -13.88
CA PRO A 257 -10.62 -1.38 -12.61
C PRO A 257 -11.30 -0.80 -11.37
N HIS A 258 -11.87 0.40 -11.45
CA HIS A 258 -12.57 1.01 -10.33
C HIS A 258 -14.02 0.54 -10.22
N GLY A 259 -14.63 0.18 -11.36
CA GLY A 259 -15.99 -0.34 -11.37
C GLY A 259 -16.71 -0.23 -12.70
N SER A 260 -17.57 -1.18 -12.96
CA SER A 260 -18.41 -1.29 -14.13
C SER A 260 -19.77 -1.90 -13.78
N ASN A 261 -20.79 -1.60 -14.56
CA ASN A 261 -22.07 -2.30 -14.49
C ASN A 261 -22.08 -3.61 -15.29
N ILE A 262 -20.94 -3.96 -15.89
CA ILE A 262 -20.76 -5.15 -16.74
C ILE A 262 -19.62 -5.98 -16.13
N ALA A 263 -19.96 -7.17 -15.65
CA ALA A 263 -18.96 -8.12 -15.14
C ALA A 263 -18.22 -8.80 -16.29
N PRO A 264 -16.95 -9.12 -16.10
CA PRO A 264 -16.02 -8.75 -15.03
C PRO A 264 -15.30 -7.42 -15.31
N LEU A 265 -15.81 -6.31 -14.80
CA LEU A 265 -15.24 -4.97 -14.95
C LEU A 265 -15.14 -4.48 -16.41
N LEU A 266 -15.92 -4.99 -17.34
CA LEU A 266 -15.84 -4.66 -18.75
C LEU A 266 -16.39 -3.24 -19.03
N LYS A 267 -15.76 -2.55 -19.97
CA LYS A 267 -16.20 -1.22 -20.43
C LYS A 267 -17.52 -1.29 -21.21
N ALA A 268 -17.65 -2.28 -22.06
CA ALA A 268 -18.86 -2.56 -22.85
C ALA A 268 -19.17 -4.07 -22.80
N ARG A 269 -20.38 -4.45 -23.15
CA ARG A 269 -20.75 -5.86 -23.26
C ARG A 269 -20.17 -6.47 -24.53
N PRO A 270 -19.68 -7.73 -24.50
CA PRO A 270 -19.52 -8.50 -25.74
C PRO A 270 -20.90 -8.68 -26.41
N PRO A 271 -21.01 -8.65 -27.73
CA PRO A 271 -19.92 -8.51 -28.70
C PRO A 271 -19.42 -7.08 -28.91
N PHE A 272 -20.16 -6.03 -28.52
CA PHE A 272 -19.82 -4.62 -28.77
C PHE A 272 -18.41 -4.21 -28.37
N LEU A 273 -17.92 -4.73 -27.25
CA LEU A 273 -16.54 -4.48 -26.81
C LEU A 273 -15.53 -5.01 -27.81
N CYS A 274 -15.81 -6.17 -28.41
CA CYS A 274 -14.94 -6.80 -29.41
C CYS A 274 -15.00 -6.05 -30.74
N GLU A 275 -16.18 -5.60 -31.12
CA GLU A 275 -16.47 -4.87 -32.35
C GLU A 275 -15.84 -3.47 -32.38
N GLU A 276 -15.41 -2.91 -31.25
CA GLU A 276 -14.61 -1.66 -31.22
C GLU A 276 -13.30 -1.80 -32.04
N CYS A 277 -12.80 -3.03 -32.23
CA CYS A 277 -11.58 -3.32 -32.98
C CYS A 277 -11.77 -4.38 -34.06
N HIS A 278 -12.71 -5.30 -33.89
CA HIS A 278 -12.96 -6.43 -34.78
C HIS A 278 -14.22 -6.22 -35.60
N ASN A 279 -14.05 -6.09 -36.91
CA ASN A 279 -15.12 -6.10 -37.91
C ASN A 279 -14.91 -7.26 -38.91
N GLY A 280 -14.61 -8.43 -38.38
CA GLY A 280 -14.10 -9.57 -39.11
C GLY A 280 -15.14 -10.52 -39.73
N PRO A 281 -14.75 -11.74 -40.07
CA PRO A 281 -15.53 -12.66 -40.95
C PRO A 281 -16.85 -13.16 -40.36
N HIS A 282 -17.20 -12.78 -39.15
CA HIS A 282 -18.49 -13.07 -38.53
C HIS A 282 -19.44 -11.86 -38.59
N ASP A 283 -19.31 -11.00 -39.62
CA ASP A 283 -20.06 -9.73 -39.82
C ASP A 283 -21.60 -9.84 -39.85
N SER A 284 -22.11 -11.04 -39.66
CA SER A 284 -23.56 -11.30 -39.50
C SER A 284 -24.16 -10.69 -38.25
N HIS A 285 -23.34 -10.01 -37.41
CA HIS A 285 -23.84 -9.23 -36.27
C HIS A 285 -24.29 -7.83 -36.61
N THR A 286 -24.06 -7.35 -37.84
CA THR A 286 -24.65 -6.11 -38.28
C THR A 286 -26.16 -6.26 -38.38
N MET A 287 -26.91 -5.48 -37.60
CA MET A 287 -28.36 -5.51 -37.56
C MET A 287 -29.02 -5.12 -38.92
N ASP A 288 -28.22 -4.73 -39.89
CA ASP A 288 -28.68 -4.34 -41.21
C ASP A 288 -28.95 -5.51 -42.18
N GLY A 289 -28.61 -6.73 -41.76
CA GLY A 289 -28.82 -7.92 -42.55
C GLY A 289 -27.99 -7.98 -43.84
N SER A 290 -27.00 -7.13 -44.03
CA SER A 290 -26.23 -6.98 -45.26
C SER A 290 -25.38 -8.18 -45.61
N ASN A 291 -25.20 -9.15 -44.70
CA ASN A 291 -24.44 -10.39 -44.87
C ASN A 291 -25.28 -11.67 -44.84
N VAL A 292 -26.59 -11.56 -45.06
CA VAL A 292 -27.48 -12.72 -45.25
C VAL A 292 -27.06 -13.42 -46.53
N GLY A 293 -26.32 -14.49 -46.40
CA GLY A 293 -25.82 -15.27 -47.56
C GLY A 293 -24.32 -15.49 -47.59
N SER A 294 -23.53 -14.90 -46.64
CA SER A 294 -22.13 -15.30 -46.47
C SER A 294 -22.06 -16.75 -46.00
N PRO A 295 -21.18 -17.58 -46.60
CA PRO A 295 -20.98 -18.98 -46.18
C PRO A 295 -20.57 -19.15 -44.72
N SER A 296 -20.11 -18.07 -44.06
CA SER A 296 -19.73 -18.04 -42.66
C SER A 296 -20.84 -17.50 -41.73
N ALA A 297 -21.93 -16.96 -42.28
CA ALA A 297 -23.07 -16.51 -41.51
C ALA A 297 -24.01 -17.69 -41.21
N THR A 298 -23.75 -18.43 -40.17
CA THR A 298 -24.72 -19.39 -39.64
C THR A 298 -25.62 -18.68 -38.63
N PRO A 299 -26.91 -18.99 -38.55
CA PRO A 299 -27.80 -18.49 -37.52
C PRO A 299 -27.31 -18.72 -36.11
N ASP A 300 -26.52 -19.79 -35.92
CA ASP A 300 -25.92 -20.20 -34.65
C ASP A 300 -24.83 -19.24 -34.20
N VAL A 301 -24.09 -18.61 -35.11
CA VAL A 301 -23.03 -17.63 -34.79
C VAL A 301 -23.58 -16.27 -34.54
N SER A 302 -24.64 -15.86 -35.24
CA SER A 302 -25.21 -14.51 -35.12
C SER A 302 -25.93 -14.23 -33.79
N GLY A 303 -26.31 -15.27 -33.06
CA GLY A 303 -26.94 -15.16 -31.75
C GLY A 303 -25.99 -15.35 -30.56
N GLU A 304 -24.73 -15.73 -30.80
CA GLU A 304 -23.79 -16.12 -29.77
C GLU A 304 -22.76 -15.02 -29.46
N GLY A 305 -22.30 -14.97 -28.20
CA GLY A 305 -21.22 -14.07 -27.81
C GLY A 305 -19.85 -14.60 -28.28
N CYS A 306 -18.97 -13.73 -28.71
CA CYS A 306 -17.62 -14.06 -29.19
C CYS A 306 -16.86 -15.00 -28.21
N LEU A 307 -17.09 -14.80 -26.91
CA LEU A 307 -16.44 -15.57 -25.84
C LEU A 307 -16.91 -17.03 -25.75
N ASN A 308 -17.97 -17.43 -26.45
CA ASN A 308 -18.39 -18.83 -26.50
C ASN A 308 -17.36 -19.70 -27.25
N CYS A 309 -16.68 -19.10 -28.21
CA CYS A 309 -15.62 -19.75 -28.99
C CYS A 309 -14.23 -19.20 -28.64
N HIS A 310 -14.07 -17.87 -28.52
CA HIS A 310 -12.79 -17.21 -28.27
C HIS A 310 -12.59 -16.97 -26.77
N ILE A 311 -12.48 -18.05 -25.99
CA ILE A 311 -12.42 -17.97 -24.52
C ILE A 311 -11.05 -17.56 -23.98
N MET A 312 -9.99 -17.71 -24.79
CA MET A 312 -8.60 -17.46 -24.38
C MET A 312 -8.12 -16.06 -24.78
N ILE A 313 -8.98 -15.06 -24.70
CA ILE A 313 -8.71 -13.69 -25.15
C ILE A 313 -7.52 -13.01 -24.47
N HIS A 314 -7.10 -13.49 -23.29
CA HIS A 314 -5.93 -12.96 -22.60
C HIS A 314 -4.61 -13.54 -23.10
N GLY A 315 -4.67 -14.53 -24.00
CA GLY A 315 -3.55 -15.27 -24.56
C GLY A 315 -3.72 -16.76 -24.40
N SER A 316 -3.16 -17.54 -25.32
CA SER A 316 -3.27 -18.98 -25.37
C SER A 316 -1.93 -19.66 -25.62
N ASN A 317 -1.72 -20.79 -24.96
CA ASN A 317 -0.63 -21.72 -25.26
C ASN A 317 -1.13 -22.97 -26.05
N ASN A 318 -2.38 -22.97 -26.49
CA ASN A 318 -2.93 -24.08 -27.26
C ASN A 318 -2.36 -24.05 -28.68
N PRO A 319 -1.89 -25.21 -29.21
CA PRO A 319 -1.36 -25.31 -30.58
C PRO A 319 -2.40 -25.12 -31.68
N ALA A 320 -3.69 -25.00 -31.33
CA ALA A 320 -4.78 -24.75 -32.31
C ALA A 320 -4.68 -23.43 -33.07
N GLY A 321 -3.77 -22.53 -32.69
CA GLY A 321 -3.47 -21.33 -33.44
C GLY A 321 -3.90 -20.01 -32.76
N ALA A 322 -3.72 -18.93 -33.51
CA ALA A 322 -3.87 -17.55 -33.06
C ALA A 322 -5.33 -17.11 -32.84
N PHE A 323 -6.30 -17.94 -33.09
CA PHE A 323 -7.71 -17.57 -32.93
C PHE A 323 -8.19 -17.55 -31.47
N LEU A 324 -7.31 -17.78 -30.52
CA LEU A 324 -7.58 -17.74 -29.08
C LEU A 324 -8.76 -18.62 -28.65
N HIS A 325 -8.97 -19.72 -29.38
CA HIS A 325 -9.85 -20.81 -28.99
C HIS A 325 -9.22 -21.60 -27.83
N ARG A 326 -9.92 -22.61 -27.34
CA ARG A 326 -9.36 -23.58 -26.36
C ARG A 326 -8.06 -24.19 -26.83
#